data_187bb61732d0c65c9330dfd6351851e8
#
_entry.id   187bb61732d0c65c9330dfd6351851e8
#
_cell.length_a   1.000
_cell.length_b   1.000
_cell.length_c   1.000
_cell.angle_alpha   90.00
_cell.angle_beta   90.00
_cell.angle_gamma   90.00
#
_symmetry.space_group_name_H-M   'P 1'
#
loop_
_entity.id
_entity.type
_entity.pdbx_description
1 polymer ?
#
loop_
_entity_poly.entity_id
_entity_poly.type
_entity_poly.pdbx_seq_one_letter_code
_entity_poly.pdbx_strand_id
1 'polypeptide(L)'
;MITTDLFAAAPAPARRDEPLCEGAVVLRGFALADETPLLQALDAIVAQAPFRHLVTPGGFRMSVGMTNAGSLGWVSDRRGYRYDPIDPDSGKPWPAMPEAFLELAGAAAAHAGFAGFMPDACL
;
A
#
# COMPACT_ATOMS: atom_id res chain seq x y z
N MET A 1 25.01 21.34 -32.72
CA MET A 1 24.95 19.95 -32.25
C MET A 1 24.16 19.94 -30.93
N ILE A 2 23.02 19.28 -30.90
CA ILE A 2 22.23 19.17 -29.68
C ILE A 2 22.73 17.95 -28.93
N THR A 3 23.34 18.16 -27.77
CA THR A 3 23.74 17.07 -26.89
C THR A 3 22.49 16.62 -26.14
N THR A 4 22.02 15.41 -26.42
CA THR A 4 20.95 14.81 -25.65
C THR A 4 21.53 14.46 -24.27
N ASP A 5 21.06 15.09 -23.23
CA ASP A 5 21.45 14.76 -21.87
C ASP A 5 20.86 13.39 -21.52
N LEU A 6 21.74 12.38 -21.44
CA LEU A 6 21.38 11.01 -21.07
C LEU A 6 20.86 10.89 -19.62
N PHE A 7 21.09 11.92 -18.82
CA PHE A 7 20.68 11.96 -17.43
C PHE A 7 19.49 12.91 -17.17
N ALA A 8 18.95 13.53 -18.23
CA ALA A 8 17.74 14.31 -18.09
C ALA A 8 16.60 13.40 -17.60
N ALA A 9 15.93 13.84 -16.53
CA ALA A 9 14.76 13.12 -16.03
C ALA A 9 13.72 12.99 -17.15
N ALA A 10 13.24 11.76 -17.39
CA ALA A 10 12.14 11.56 -18.30
C ALA A 10 10.93 12.38 -17.84
N PRO A 11 10.16 12.99 -18.75
CA PRO A 11 8.93 13.67 -18.35
C PRO A 11 8.00 12.69 -17.63
N ALA A 12 7.30 13.18 -16.60
CA ALA A 12 6.33 12.38 -15.88
C ALA A 12 5.36 11.74 -16.87
N PRO A 13 5.07 10.41 -16.74
CA PRO A 13 4.12 9.76 -17.64
C PRO A 13 2.75 10.44 -17.53
N ALA A 14 2.10 10.69 -18.66
CA ALA A 14 0.73 11.18 -18.70
C ALA A 14 -0.20 10.16 -18.01
N ARG A 15 -1.22 10.65 -17.32
CA ARG A 15 -2.28 9.81 -16.76
C ARG A 15 -3.00 9.08 -17.89
N ARG A 16 -3.12 7.77 -17.77
CA ARG A 16 -3.73 6.92 -18.79
C ARG A 16 -4.38 5.70 -18.12
N ASP A 17 -5.63 5.45 -18.50
CA ASP A 17 -6.32 4.23 -18.08
C ASP A 17 -6.00 3.11 -19.06
N GLU A 18 -5.65 1.95 -18.55
CA GLU A 18 -5.33 0.77 -19.32
C GLU A 18 -6.22 -0.39 -18.84
N PRO A 19 -7.37 -0.61 -19.48
CA PRO A 19 -8.24 -1.72 -19.12
C PRO A 19 -7.54 -3.07 -19.34
N LEU A 20 -7.64 -3.96 -18.36
CA LEU A 20 -7.12 -5.33 -18.43
C LEU A 20 -8.22 -6.32 -18.80
N CYS A 21 -9.34 -6.22 -18.13
CA CYS A 21 -10.53 -7.02 -18.35
C CYS A 21 -11.71 -6.35 -17.64
N GLU A 22 -12.89 -6.93 -17.73
CA GLU A 22 -14.04 -6.46 -16.96
C GLU A 22 -13.70 -6.46 -15.46
N GLY A 23 -13.87 -5.32 -14.81
CA GLY A 23 -13.59 -5.15 -13.38
C GLY A 23 -12.12 -4.92 -13.01
N ALA A 24 -11.22 -4.81 -13.99
CA ALA A 24 -9.80 -4.57 -13.72
C ALA A 24 -9.20 -3.54 -14.68
N VAL A 25 -8.51 -2.56 -14.12
CA VAL A 25 -7.86 -1.48 -14.87
C VAL A 25 -6.56 -1.05 -14.20
N VAL A 26 -5.57 -0.69 -15.01
CA VAL A 26 -4.35 -0.02 -14.54
C VAL A 26 -4.51 1.48 -14.75
N LEU A 27 -4.39 2.24 -13.68
CA LEU A 27 -4.46 3.70 -13.71
C LEU A 27 -3.03 4.26 -13.72
N ARG A 28 -2.47 4.41 -14.91
CA ARG A 28 -1.08 4.86 -15.05
C ARG A 28 -0.95 6.34 -14.69
N GLY A 29 0.07 6.65 -13.88
CA GLY A 29 0.35 8.01 -13.43
C GLY A 29 -0.65 8.57 -12.43
N PHE A 30 -1.65 7.79 -12.02
CA PHE A 30 -2.73 8.25 -11.13
C PHE A 30 -2.23 8.68 -9.75
N ALA A 31 -1.28 7.93 -9.17
CA ALA A 31 -0.77 8.19 -7.83
C ALA A 31 0.47 9.11 -7.80
N LEU A 32 1.01 9.50 -8.96
CA LEU A 32 2.30 10.19 -9.02
C LEU A 32 2.30 11.52 -8.29
N ALA A 33 1.22 12.29 -8.40
CA ALA A 33 1.09 13.57 -7.70
C ALA A 33 1.02 13.43 -6.16
N ASP A 34 0.65 12.24 -5.68
CA ASP A 34 0.50 11.94 -4.26
C ASP A 34 1.73 11.23 -3.67
N GLU A 35 2.80 11.04 -4.44
CA GLU A 35 3.98 10.27 -4.04
C GLU A 35 4.57 10.75 -2.71
N THR A 36 4.85 12.03 -2.58
CA THR A 36 5.47 12.59 -1.38
C THR A 36 4.63 12.37 -0.13
N PRO A 37 3.34 12.73 -0.08
CA PRO A 37 2.52 12.47 1.09
C PRO A 37 2.34 10.97 1.37
N LEU A 38 2.29 10.12 0.35
CA LEU A 38 2.21 8.66 0.54
C LEU A 38 3.47 8.12 1.22
N LEU A 39 4.66 8.51 0.77
CA LEU A 39 5.92 8.06 1.34
C LEU A 39 6.11 8.60 2.77
N GLN A 40 5.72 9.85 3.05
CA GLN A 40 5.75 10.40 4.40
C GLN A 40 4.81 9.64 5.35
N ALA A 41 3.60 9.31 4.89
CA ALA A 41 2.66 8.53 5.66
C ALA A 41 3.18 7.10 5.93
N LEU A 42 3.84 6.49 4.95
CA LEU A 42 4.48 5.19 5.11
C LEU A 42 5.58 5.23 6.18
N ASP A 43 6.42 6.25 6.17
CA ASP A 43 7.46 6.42 7.19
C ASP A 43 6.87 6.53 8.60
N ALA A 44 5.75 7.22 8.75
CA ALA A 44 5.06 7.34 10.03
C ALA A 44 4.47 5.99 10.50
N ILE A 45 3.94 5.18 9.58
CA ILE A 45 3.46 3.82 9.88
C ILE A 45 4.62 2.96 10.36
N VAL A 46 5.73 2.94 9.63
CA VAL A 46 6.90 2.11 9.95
C VAL A 46 7.53 2.53 11.27
N ALA A 47 7.47 3.81 11.65
CA ALA A 47 7.92 4.28 12.95
C ALA A 47 7.09 3.71 14.11
N GLN A 48 5.79 3.50 13.92
CA GLN A 48 4.88 2.94 14.93
C GLN A 48 4.86 1.41 14.92
N ALA A 49 4.89 0.81 13.75
CA ALA A 49 4.85 -0.64 13.53
C ALA A 49 5.94 -1.03 12.52
N PRO A 50 7.18 -1.24 12.98
CA PRO A 50 8.30 -1.57 12.10
C PRO A 50 8.05 -2.83 11.28
N PHE A 51 8.67 -2.90 10.10
CA PHE A 51 8.66 -4.12 9.30
C PHE A 51 9.13 -5.32 10.12
N ARG A 52 8.41 -6.43 9.99
CA ARG A 52 8.75 -7.70 10.63
C ARG A 52 8.61 -8.82 9.61
N HIS A 53 9.31 -9.90 9.86
CA HIS A 53 9.22 -11.11 9.05
C HIS A 53 8.29 -12.09 9.74
N LEU A 54 7.11 -12.28 9.19
CA LEU A 54 6.12 -13.21 9.71
C LEU A 54 6.58 -14.65 9.49
N VAL A 55 5.95 -15.57 10.22
CA VAL A 55 6.22 -17.00 10.14
C VAL A 55 5.00 -17.69 9.51
N THR A 56 5.24 -18.61 8.60
CA THR A 56 4.17 -19.42 8.01
C THR A 56 3.58 -20.38 9.06
N PRO A 57 2.37 -20.92 8.83
CA PRO A 57 1.81 -21.95 9.73
C PRO A 57 2.74 -23.16 9.93
N GLY A 58 3.57 -23.48 8.93
CA GLY A 58 4.57 -24.53 9.02
C GLY A 58 5.85 -24.17 9.79
N GLY A 59 5.96 -22.94 10.29
CA GLY A 59 7.10 -22.49 11.09
C GLY A 59 8.26 -21.89 10.29
N PHE A 60 8.08 -21.60 9.00
CA PHE A 60 9.11 -20.99 8.15
C PHE A 60 9.02 -19.48 8.18
N ARG A 61 10.17 -18.82 8.38
CA ARG A 61 10.26 -17.36 8.36
C ARG A 61 10.09 -16.86 6.92
N MET A 62 9.17 -15.92 6.73
CA MET A 62 8.96 -15.27 5.43
C MET A 62 10.12 -14.31 5.11
N SER A 63 10.59 -14.31 3.88
CA SER A 63 11.69 -13.45 3.43
C SER A 63 11.30 -11.99 3.27
N VAL A 64 10.01 -11.71 3.11
CA VAL A 64 9.48 -10.35 2.93
C VAL A 64 9.21 -9.72 4.29
N GLY A 65 9.68 -8.49 4.47
CA GLY A 65 9.30 -7.66 5.61
C GLY A 65 7.91 -7.07 5.41
N MET A 66 7.07 -7.16 6.42
CA MET A 66 5.67 -6.71 6.37
C MET A 66 5.32 -5.84 7.56
N THR A 67 4.41 -4.92 7.33
CA THR A 67 3.69 -4.17 8.36
C THR A 67 2.27 -3.89 7.86
N ASN A 68 1.45 -3.29 8.69
CA ASN A 68 0.06 -3.02 8.36
C ASN A 68 -0.37 -1.65 8.88
N ALA A 69 -1.41 -1.11 8.26
CA ALA A 69 -2.15 0.04 8.74
C ALA A 69 -3.64 -0.16 8.50
N GLY A 70 -4.47 0.31 9.41
CA GLY A 70 -5.91 0.19 9.33
C GLY A 70 -6.52 -0.43 10.58
N SER A 71 -7.81 -0.68 10.55
CA SER A 71 -8.52 -1.34 11.64
C SER A 71 -8.18 -2.82 11.75
N LEU A 72 -7.67 -3.42 10.69
CA LEU A 72 -7.23 -4.81 10.62
C LEU A 72 -5.83 -4.87 10.00
N GLY A 73 -5.04 -5.85 10.39
CA GLY A 73 -3.75 -6.18 9.78
C GLY A 73 -3.66 -7.67 9.47
N TRP A 74 -3.06 -8.00 8.35
CA TRP A 74 -2.83 -9.39 7.99
C TRP A 74 -1.65 -9.94 8.77
N VAL A 75 -1.86 -11.05 9.45
CA VAL A 75 -0.82 -11.73 10.24
C VAL A 75 -0.76 -13.20 9.91
N SER A 76 0.43 -13.77 10.06
CA SER A 76 0.69 -15.18 9.87
C SER A 76 1.59 -15.66 11.01
N ASP A 77 1.21 -16.76 11.61
CA ASP A 77 2.00 -17.51 12.59
C ASP A 77 1.58 -18.98 12.55
N ARG A 78 2.05 -19.76 13.51
CA ARG A 78 1.72 -21.20 13.58
C ARG A 78 0.23 -21.49 13.70
N ARG A 79 -0.59 -20.50 14.12
CA ARG A 79 -2.05 -20.62 14.21
C ARG A 79 -2.74 -20.38 12.87
N GLY A 80 -2.02 -19.93 11.84
CA GLY A 80 -2.54 -19.72 10.50
C GLY A 80 -2.53 -18.27 10.05
N TYR A 81 -3.12 -18.05 8.88
CA TYR A 81 -3.30 -16.72 8.29
C TYR A 81 -4.60 -16.10 8.81
N ARG A 82 -4.57 -14.83 9.16
CA ARG A 82 -5.78 -14.12 9.62
C ARG A 82 -5.62 -12.61 9.53
N TYR A 83 -6.74 -11.93 9.57
CA TYR A 83 -6.77 -10.49 9.85
C TYR A 83 -7.01 -10.31 11.34
N ASP A 84 -6.21 -9.48 11.97
CA ASP A 84 -6.24 -9.24 13.41
C ASP A 84 -6.21 -7.73 13.68
N PRO A 85 -7.06 -7.18 14.56
CA PRO A 85 -7.04 -5.76 14.90
C PRO A 85 -5.82 -5.36 15.74
N ILE A 86 -5.12 -6.33 16.33
CA ILE A 86 -3.99 -6.09 17.22
C ILE A 86 -2.70 -6.55 16.56
N ASP A 87 -1.68 -5.68 16.59
CA ASP A 87 -0.33 -6.04 16.20
C ASP A 87 0.26 -6.99 17.24
N PRO A 88 0.59 -8.25 16.87
CA PRO A 88 1.11 -9.20 17.84
C PRO A 88 2.50 -8.83 18.41
N ASP A 89 3.27 -8.00 17.72
CA ASP A 89 4.59 -7.59 18.19
C ASP A 89 4.51 -6.51 19.27
N SER A 90 3.58 -5.58 19.15
CA SER A 90 3.40 -4.49 20.12
C SER A 90 2.31 -4.75 21.16
N GLY A 91 1.36 -5.62 20.85
CA GLY A 91 0.15 -5.81 21.63
C GLY A 91 -0.83 -4.64 21.56
N LYS A 92 -0.63 -3.71 20.63
CA LYS A 92 -1.46 -2.51 20.42
C LYS A 92 -2.19 -2.62 19.09
N PRO A 93 -3.26 -1.84 18.89
CA PRO A 93 -3.86 -1.71 17.57
C PRO A 93 -2.81 -1.28 16.53
N TRP A 94 -3.01 -1.71 15.29
CA TRP A 94 -2.21 -1.25 14.17
C TRP A 94 -2.31 0.28 14.01
N PRO A 95 -1.30 0.94 13.43
CA PRO A 95 -1.42 2.35 13.07
C PRO A 95 -2.68 2.61 12.25
N ALA A 96 -3.32 3.74 12.47
CA ALA A 96 -4.48 4.12 11.68
C ALA A 96 -4.12 4.23 10.20
N MET A 97 -5.06 3.88 9.32
CA MET A 97 -4.90 4.09 7.88
C MET A 97 -4.69 5.58 7.62
N PRO A 98 -3.58 5.99 7.01
CA PRO A 98 -3.37 7.40 6.70
C PRO A 98 -4.45 7.95 5.78
N GLU A 99 -4.83 9.21 6.00
CA GLU A 99 -5.83 9.87 5.16
C GLU A 99 -5.42 9.90 3.69
N ALA A 100 -4.12 10.12 3.42
CA ALA A 100 -3.59 10.06 2.05
C ALA A 100 -3.83 8.71 1.37
N PHE A 101 -3.75 7.61 2.11
CA PHE A 101 -4.04 6.27 1.58
C PHE A 101 -5.54 6.10 1.31
N LEU A 102 -6.38 6.53 2.24
CA LEU A 102 -7.84 6.46 2.08
C LEU A 102 -8.32 7.28 0.89
N GLU A 103 -7.82 8.49 0.74
CA GLU A 103 -8.19 9.38 -0.36
C GLU A 103 -7.76 8.81 -1.71
N LEU A 104 -6.52 8.33 -1.82
CA LEU A 104 -6.04 7.74 -3.07
C LEU A 104 -6.81 6.47 -3.42
N ALA A 105 -7.00 5.58 -2.46
CA ALA A 105 -7.73 4.33 -2.69
C ALA A 105 -9.18 4.59 -3.09
N GLY A 106 -9.84 5.51 -2.41
CA GLY A 106 -11.22 5.91 -2.73
C GLY A 106 -11.33 6.56 -4.09
N ALA A 107 -10.42 7.48 -4.42
CA ALA A 107 -10.40 8.16 -5.72
C ALA A 107 -10.10 7.19 -6.88
N ALA A 108 -9.13 6.30 -6.70
CA ALA A 108 -8.79 5.29 -7.71
C ALA A 108 -9.94 4.31 -7.94
N ALA A 109 -10.55 3.82 -6.89
CA ALA A 109 -11.69 2.92 -6.99
C ALA A 109 -12.89 3.61 -7.68
N ALA A 110 -13.21 4.85 -7.31
CA ALA A 110 -14.29 5.62 -7.95
C ALA A 110 -14.01 5.84 -9.43
N HIS A 111 -12.78 6.18 -9.79
CA HIS A 111 -12.37 6.35 -11.18
C HIS A 111 -12.51 5.04 -11.99
N ALA A 112 -12.28 3.91 -11.34
CA ALA A 112 -12.45 2.57 -11.94
C ALA A 112 -13.91 2.10 -11.95
N GLY A 113 -14.86 2.88 -11.44
CA GLY A 113 -16.28 2.55 -11.42
C GLY A 113 -16.80 1.96 -10.12
N PHE A 114 -16.01 1.98 -9.04
CA PHE A 114 -16.37 1.43 -7.72
C PHE A 114 -16.48 2.56 -6.69
N ALA A 115 -17.63 3.22 -6.67
CA ALA A 115 -17.88 4.30 -5.72
C ALA A 115 -18.02 3.79 -4.28
N GLY A 116 -17.58 4.60 -3.30
CA GLY A 116 -17.77 4.30 -1.89
C GLY A 116 -16.84 3.25 -1.32
N PHE A 117 -15.72 2.95 -1.99
CA PHE A 117 -14.72 2.01 -1.48
C PHE A 117 -14.07 2.55 -0.20
N MET A 118 -14.11 1.76 0.86
CA MET A 118 -13.52 2.07 2.17
C MET A 118 -12.61 0.92 2.58
N PRO A 119 -11.28 1.05 2.41
CA PRO A 119 -10.35 0.02 2.84
C PRO A 119 -10.25 -0.03 4.37
N ASP A 120 -10.16 -1.23 4.93
CA ASP A 120 -10.00 -1.48 6.36
C ASP A 120 -8.61 -2.05 6.70
N ALA A 121 -7.86 -2.49 5.72
CA ALA A 121 -6.52 -3.02 5.87
C ALA A 121 -5.62 -2.58 4.71
N CYS A 122 -4.38 -2.27 5.04
CA CYS A 122 -3.31 -2.00 4.08
C CYS A 122 -2.06 -2.78 4.51
N LEU A 123 -1.55 -3.60 3.62
CA LEU A 123 -0.34 -4.40 3.84
C LEU A 123 0.83 -3.79 3.07
#